data_edd6f4e6f66d35e470403df5b7a11bc0
#
_entry.id   edd6f4e6f66d35e470403df5b7a11bc0
#
_cell.length_a   1.000
_cell.length_b   1.000
_cell.length_c   1.000
_cell.angle_alpha   90.00
_cell.angle_beta   90.00
_cell.angle_gamma   90.00
#
_symmetry.space_group_name_H-M   'P 1'
#
loop_
_entity.id
_entity.type
_entity.pdbx_description
1 polymer ?
#
loop_
_entity_poly.entity_id
_entity_poly.type
_entity_poly.pdbx_seq_one_letter_code
_entity_poly.pdbx_strand_id
1 'polypeptide(L)'
;RDVAPSRGLGDVYKRQGIQSTVINFSNVLLQSSVNSFGSIAMAGYTAANNIFGFLYTSVNSVTQACMSFTSQNYGAGKTKRMDRVLIDCLILSCAFSLTMGCCAWFFGPQLLQIYTESSAVISCGVEILSFTTVTYFLCGIMDLIPGALRGMGRSAVPMILSIIGTVGTRIVWIFWIFPYHRSLDILFLSYPVSWILTILMQVICFFIVRKSVHADMKTLRMDSAKL
;
A
#
# COMPACT_ATOMS: atom_id res chain seq x y z
N ARG A 1 -34.32 9.77 -11.60
CA ARG A 1 -32.97 10.41 -11.49
C ARG A 1 -32.19 9.65 -10.44
N ASP A 2 -31.34 8.75 -10.89
CA ASP A 2 -30.61 7.81 -10.03
C ASP A 2 -29.48 8.52 -9.25
N VAL A 3 -29.73 8.72 -7.97
CA VAL A 3 -28.75 9.22 -6.98
C VAL A 3 -27.83 8.07 -6.51
N ALA A 4 -28.07 6.85 -6.98
CA ALA A 4 -27.34 5.64 -6.56
C ALA A 4 -25.84 5.62 -6.89
N PRO A 5 -25.35 6.09 -8.07
CA PRO A 5 -23.92 6.07 -8.40
C PRO A 5 -23.08 6.98 -7.50
N SER A 6 -23.61 8.14 -7.11
CA SER A 6 -22.89 9.11 -6.26
C SER A 6 -22.76 8.64 -4.81
N ARG A 7 -23.74 7.89 -4.28
CA ARG A 7 -23.66 7.28 -2.94
C ARG A 7 -22.60 6.17 -2.88
N GLY A 8 -22.54 5.31 -3.89
CA GLY A 8 -21.52 4.25 -3.95
C GLY A 8 -20.09 4.81 -4.00
N LEU A 9 -19.85 5.87 -4.76
CA LEU A 9 -18.56 6.54 -4.84
C LEU A 9 -18.18 7.19 -3.49
N GLY A 10 -19.13 7.88 -2.85
CA GLY A 10 -18.94 8.48 -1.53
C GLY A 10 -18.57 7.45 -0.45
N ASP A 11 -19.15 6.25 -0.49
CA ASP A 11 -18.85 5.17 0.44
C ASP A 11 -17.44 4.61 0.22
N VAL A 12 -16.99 4.50 -1.04
CA VAL A 12 -15.60 4.08 -1.35
C VAL A 12 -14.60 5.08 -0.78
N TYR A 13 -14.81 6.39 -1.00
CA TYR A 13 -13.92 7.42 -0.47
C TYR A 13 -13.93 7.49 1.05
N LYS A 14 -15.09 7.36 1.71
CA LYS A 14 -15.17 7.30 3.18
C LYS A 14 -14.36 6.14 3.74
N ARG A 15 -14.49 4.94 3.16
CA ARG A 15 -13.75 3.75 3.60
C ARG A 15 -12.26 3.90 3.37
N GLN A 16 -11.84 4.49 2.25
CA GLN A 16 -10.44 4.80 1.99
C GLN A 16 -9.89 5.84 2.98
N GLY A 17 -10.67 6.86 3.31
CA GLY A 17 -10.31 7.85 4.33
C GLY A 17 -10.11 7.22 5.71
N ILE A 18 -11.03 6.37 6.16
CA ILE A 18 -10.90 5.62 7.43
C ILE A 18 -9.64 4.75 7.41
N GLN A 19 -9.42 3.98 6.32
CA GLN A 19 -8.21 3.16 6.18
C GLN A 19 -6.94 3.99 6.31
N SER A 20 -6.86 5.11 5.59
CA SER A 20 -5.70 6.00 5.61
C SER A 20 -5.47 6.59 7.00
N THR A 21 -6.53 6.99 7.70
CA THR A 21 -6.44 7.54 9.08
C THR A 21 -5.87 6.50 10.04
N VAL A 22 -6.34 5.26 9.98
CA VAL A 22 -5.88 4.18 10.86
C VAL A 22 -4.43 3.78 10.55
N ILE A 23 -4.04 3.76 9.27
CA ILE A 23 -2.65 3.52 8.85
C ILE A 23 -1.74 4.65 9.34
N ASN A 24 -2.17 5.91 9.21
CA ASN A 24 -1.40 7.06 9.71
C ASN A 24 -1.23 7.01 11.23
N PHE A 25 -2.24 6.57 11.97
CA PHE A 25 -2.11 6.34 13.41
C PHE A 25 -1.01 5.30 13.73
N SER A 26 -0.96 4.20 12.98
CA SER A 26 0.11 3.21 13.09
C SER A 26 1.50 3.81 12.80
N ASN A 27 1.61 4.71 11.82
CA ASN A 27 2.86 5.40 11.52
C ASN A 27 3.28 6.33 12.68
N VAL A 28 2.34 6.99 13.36
CA VAL A 28 2.61 7.81 14.56
C VAL A 28 3.15 6.96 15.71
N LEU A 29 2.62 5.76 15.94
CA LEU A 29 3.17 4.82 16.95
C LEU A 29 4.61 4.42 16.62
N LEU A 30 4.89 4.14 15.37
CA LEU A 30 6.23 3.81 14.90
C LEU A 30 7.19 5.01 15.05
N GLN A 31 6.74 6.21 14.69
CA GLN A 31 7.48 7.45 14.88
C GLN A 31 7.80 7.72 16.37
N SER A 32 6.85 7.44 17.27
CA SER A 32 7.08 7.51 18.71
C SER A 32 8.18 6.54 19.16
N SER A 33 8.23 5.34 18.57
CA SER A 33 9.30 4.37 18.83
C SER A 33 10.66 4.85 18.32
N VAL A 34 10.70 5.47 17.13
CA VAL A 34 11.94 6.10 16.58
C VAL A 34 12.42 7.23 17.50
N ASN A 35 11.52 8.03 18.05
CA ASN A 35 11.86 9.12 18.96
C ASN A 35 12.60 8.63 20.23
N SER A 36 12.40 7.38 20.65
CA SER A 36 13.12 6.79 21.77
C SER A 36 14.63 6.60 21.52
N PHE A 37 15.08 6.66 20.26
CA PHE A 37 16.50 6.60 19.88
C PHE A 37 17.20 7.97 19.85
N GLY A 38 16.45 9.04 20.11
CA GLY A 38 16.99 10.40 20.19
C GLY A 38 16.78 11.24 18.93
N SER A 39 17.27 12.47 18.99
CA SER A 39 17.03 13.48 17.96
C SER A 39 17.66 13.16 16.60
N ILE A 40 18.83 12.52 16.58
CA ILE A 40 19.52 12.13 15.35
C ILE A 40 18.70 11.09 14.57
N ALA A 41 18.20 10.05 15.28
CA ALA A 41 17.36 9.02 14.66
C ALA A 41 16.04 9.63 14.14
N MET A 42 15.45 10.54 14.87
CA MET A 42 14.22 11.23 14.47
C MET A 42 14.44 12.12 13.25
N ALA A 43 15.56 12.85 13.19
CA ALA A 43 15.90 13.66 12.03
C ALA A 43 16.16 12.80 10.78
N GLY A 44 16.90 11.68 10.92
CA GLY A 44 17.17 10.73 9.85
C GLY A 44 15.88 10.08 9.34
N TYR A 45 14.98 9.68 10.25
CA TYR A 45 13.66 9.15 9.89
C TYR A 45 12.80 10.17 9.14
N THR A 46 12.80 11.44 9.58
CA THR A 46 12.03 12.49 8.92
C THR A 46 12.54 12.75 7.50
N ALA A 47 13.87 12.80 7.31
CA ALA A 47 14.47 12.95 5.99
C ALA A 47 14.15 11.75 5.07
N ALA A 48 14.26 10.51 5.59
CA ALA A 48 13.91 9.30 4.86
C ALA A 48 12.41 9.26 4.48
N ASN A 49 11.53 9.69 5.37
CA ASN A 49 10.09 9.75 5.10
C ASN A 49 9.73 10.70 3.94
N ASN A 50 10.45 11.79 3.76
CA ASN A 50 10.25 12.66 2.60
C ASN A 50 10.55 11.91 1.29
N ILE A 51 11.62 11.11 1.26
CA ILE A 51 11.98 10.27 0.10
C ILE A 51 10.89 9.20 -0.13
N PHE A 52 10.41 8.53 0.94
CA PHE A 52 9.30 7.59 0.84
C PHE A 52 8.02 8.21 0.32
N GLY A 53 7.75 9.47 0.63
CA GLY A 53 6.61 10.22 0.11
C GLY A 53 6.60 10.30 -1.41
N PHE A 54 7.75 10.54 -2.04
CA PHE A 54 7.89 10.52 -3.50
C PHE A 54 7.66 9.14 -4.09
N LEU A 55 8.26 8.09 -3.50
CA LEU A 55 8.05 6.70 -3.92
C LEU A 55 6.57 6.32 -3.83
N TYR A 56 5.93 6.66 -2.71
CA TYR A 56 4.51 6.36 -2.48
C TYR A 56 3.57 7.05 -3.46
N THR A 57 3.82 8.32 -3.78
CA THR A 57 2.99 9.08 -4.73
C THR A 57 2.96 8.40 -6.10
N SER A 58 4.11 7.89 -6.56
CA SER A 58 4.22 7.17 -7.83
C SER A 58 3.43 5.86 -7.83
N VAL A 59 3.59 5.06 -6.76
CA VAL A 59 2.84 3.80 -6.57
C VAL A 59 1.34 4.06 -6.50
N ASN A 60 0.93 5.07 -5.74
CA ASN A 60 -0.47 5.45 -5.58
C ASN A 60 -1.10 5.87 -6.92
N SER A 61 -0.38 6.54 -7.79
CA SER A 61 -0.86 6.91 -9.13
C SER A 61 -1.21 5.68 -9.97
N VAL A 62 -0.36 4.64 -9.95
CA VAL A 62 -0.65 3.36 -10.64
C VAL A 62 -1.86 2.65 -10.01
N THR A 63 -1.99 2.71 -8.68
CA THR A 63 -3.14 2.13 -7.98
C THR A 63 -4.46 2.82 -8.36
N GLN A 64 -4.47 4.14 -8.47
CA GLN A 64 -5.66 4.89 -8.91
C GLN A 64 -6.01 4.57 -10.37
N ALA A 65 -5.03 4.45 -11.25
CA ALA A 65 -5.23 4.00 -12.62
C ALA A 65 -5.83 2.58 -12.67
N CYS A 66 -5.27 1.64 -11.91
CA CYS A 66 -5.78 0.28 -11.80
C CYS A 66 -7.25 0.25 -11.36
N MET A 67 -7.59 1.01 -10.32
CA MET A 67 -8.96 1.13 -9.82
C MET A 67 -9.92 1.67 -10.90
N SER A 68 -9.51 2.73 -11.60
CA SER A 68 -10.29 3.39 -12.66
C SER A 68 -10.53 2.44 -13.84
N PHE A 69 -9.49 1.82 -14.39
CA PHE A 69 -9.63 0.89 -15.52
C PHE A 69 -10.38 -0.37 -15.13
N THR A 70 -10.20 -0.88 -13.90
CA THR A 70 -10.96 -2.02 -13.41
C THR A 70 -12.44 -1.68 -13.32
N SER A 71 -12.82 -0.52 -12.79
CA SER A 71 -14.23 -0.10 -12.67
C SER A 71 -14.91 0.06 -14.03
N GLN A 72 -14.20 0.65 -15.02
CA GLN A 72 -14.71 0.78 -16.38
C GLN A 72 -14.95 -0.58 -17.04
N ASN A 73 -14.00 -1.51 -16.91
CA ASN A 73 -14.15 -2.85 -17.47
C ASN A 73 -15.19 -3.69 -16.72
N TYR A 74 -15.35 -3.46 -15.41
CA TYR A 74 -16.41 -4.05 -14.59
C TYR A 74 -17.79 -3.61 -15.09
N GLY A 75 -18.00 -2.29 -15.24
CA GLY A 75 -19.26 -1.75 -15.78
C GLY A 75 -19.55 -2.21 -17.21
N ALA A 76 -18.52 -2.44 -18.03
CA ALA A 76 -18.65 -2.99 -19.39
C ALA A 76 -18.82 -4.52 -19.44
N GLY A 77 -18.80 -5.22 -18.32
CA GLY A 77 -18.91 -6.69 -18.25
C GLY A 77 -17.69 -7.44 -18.82
N LYS A 78 -16.53 -6.81 -18.94
CA LYS A 78 -15.32 -7.37 -19.58
C LYS A 78 -14.34 -7.96 -18.55
N THR A 79 -14.74 -9.09 -17.94
CA THR A 79 -13.98 -9.74 -16.85
C THR A 79 -12.54 -10.07 -17.19
N LYS A 80 -12.27 -10.61 -18.38
CA LYS A 80 -10.90 -10.94 -18.84
C LYS A 80 -10.00 -9.69 -18.93
N ARG A 81 -10.59 -8.52 -19.24
CA ARG A 81 -9.82 -7.27 -19.28
C ARG A 81 -9.49 -6.76 -17.90
N MET A 82 -10.35 -6.97 -16.90
CA MET A 82 -10.07 -6.62 -15.51
C MET A 82 -8.84 -7.37 -14.98
N ASP A 83 -8.76 -8.68 -15.26
CA ASP A 83 -7.61 -9.49 -14.88
C ASP A 83 -6.31 -8.97 -15.53
N ARG A 84 -6.39 -8.62 -16.81
CA ARG A 84 -5.24 -8.08 -17.56
C ARG A 84 -4.81 -6.72 -17.01
N VAL A 85 -5.75 -5.82 -16.73
CA VAL A 85 -5.46 -4.52 -16.11
C VAL A 85 -4.70 -4.70 -14.79
N LEU A 86 -5.12 -5.64 -13.94
CA LEU A 86 -4.41 -5.90 -12.68
C LEU A 86 -2.98 -6.36 -12.93
N ILE A 87 -2.77 -7.31 -13.86
CA ILE A 87 -1.44 -7.83 -14.18
C ILE A 87 -0.54 -6.73 -14.75
N ASP A 88 -1.04 -5.97 -15.72
CA ASP A 88 -0.28 -4.88 -16.36
C ASP A 88 0.10 -3.79 -15.33
N CYS A 89 -0.82 -3.45 -14.42
CA CYS A 89 -0.56 -2.51 -13.33
C CYS A 89 0.41 -3.09 -12.29
N LEU A 90 0.36 -4.39 -11.98
CA LEU A 90 1.32 -5.04 -11.08
C LEU A 90 2.74 -4.97 -11.67
N ILE A 91 2.90 -5.31 -12.94
CA ILE A 91 4.19 -5.24 -13.63
C ILE A 91 4.72 -3.80 -13.62
N LEU A 92 3.88 -2.84 -13.97
CA LEU A 92 4.24 -1.43 -14.01
C LEU A 92 4.63 -0.91 -12.62
N SER A 93 3.83 -1.21 -11.59
CA SER A 93 4.10 -0.80 -10.21
C SER A 93 5.38 -1.42 -9.68
N CYS A 94 5.61 -2.71 -9.90
CA CYS A 94 6.85 -3.39 -9.49
C CYS A 94 8.06 -2.81 -10.22
N ALA A 95 7.99 -2.62 -11.54
CA ALA A 95 9.09 -2.04 -12.31
C ALA A 95 9.42 -0.63 -11.81
N PHE A 96 8.41 0.20 -11.60
CA PHE A 96 8.58 1.58 -11.13
C PHE A 96 9.13 1.62 -9.71
N SER A 97 8.54 0.83 -8.79
CA SER A 97 8.97 0.78 -7.37
C SER A 97 10.39 0.25 -7.23
N LEU A 98 10.76 -0.80 -8.00
CA LEU A 98 12.13 -1.33 -7.98
C LEU A 98 13.12 -0.32 -8.54
N THR A 99 12.83 0.31 -9.67
CA THR A 99 13.71 1.31 -10.28
C THR A 99 13.92 2.49 -9.32
N MET A 100 12.84 3.07 -8.81
CA MET A 100 12.91 4.21 -7.88
C MET A 100 13.54 3.80 -6.55
N GLY A 101 13.21 2.61 -6.04
CA GLY A 101 13.79 2.07 -4.81
C GLY A 101 15.30 1.83 -4.93
N CYS A 102 15.76 1.25 -6.04
CA CYS A 102 17.19 1.09 -6.32
C CYS A 102 17.90 2.44 -6.47
N CYS A 103 17.27 3.41 -7.16
CA CYS A 103 17.79 4.77 -7.24
C CYS A 103 17.91 5.41 -5.85
N ALA A 104 16.89 5.30 -5.02
CA ALA A 104 16.90 5.84 -3.66
C ALA A 104 17.90 5.13 -2.75
N TRP A 105 18.15 3.84 -2.96
CA TRP A 105 19.18 3.09 -2.25
C TRP A 105 20.58 3.52 -2.68
N PHE A 106 20.83 3.62 -3.99
CA PHE A 106 22.15 3.95 -4.54
C PHE A 106 22.54 5.41 -4.30
N PHE A 107 21.61 6.34 -4.46
CA PHE A 107 21.80 7.77 -4.25
C PHE A 107 21.33 8.26 -2.87
N GLY A 108 21.10 7.34 -1.92
CA GLY A 108 20.57 7.65 -0.58
C GLY A 108 21.32 8.78 0.14
N PRO A 109 22.67 8.74 0.24
CA PRO A 109 23.42 9.82 0.88
C PRO A 109 23.20 11.17 0.23
N GLN A 110 23.21 11.26 -1.11
CA GLN A 110 23.02 12.50 -1.86
C GLN A 110 21.59 13.04 -1.72
N LEU A 111 20.60 12.16 -1.73
CA LEU A 111 19.20 12.54 -1.51
C LEU A 111 18.97 13.06 -0.10
N LEU A 112 19.60 12.46 0.91
CA LEU A 112 19.50 12.91 2.30
C LEU A 112 20.24 14.23 2.53
N GLN A 113 21.33 14.50 1.81
CA GLN A 113 22.04 15.78 1.87
C GLN A 113 21.18 16.97 1.46
N ILE A 114 20.11 16.77 0.68
CA ILE A 114 19.14 17.83 0.36
C ILE A 114 18.40 18.32 1.63
N TYR A 115 18.27 17.45 2.64
CA TYR A 115 17.50 17.73 3.85
C TYR A 115 18.38 18.07 5.06
N THR A 116 19.65 17.66 5.08
CA THR A 116 20.55 17.83 6.23
C THR A 116 22.02 17.79 5.83
N GLU A 117 22.85 18.57 6.50
CA GLU A 117 24.31 18.54 6.36
C GLU A 117 24.98 17.65 7.42
N SER A 118 24.24 17.20 8.44
CA SER A 118 24.78 16.37 9.53
C SER A 118 25.08 14.96 9.07
N SER A 119 26.35 14.58 9.09
CA SER A 119 26.79 13.23 8.71
C SER A 119 26.17 12.13 9.57
N ALA A 120 25.92 12.38 10.85
CA ALA A 120 25.28 11.43 11.74
C ALA A 120 23.81 11.19 11.37
N VAL A 121 23.10 12.25 10.98
CA VAL A 121 21.70 12.15 10.51
C VAL A 121 21.63 11.44 9.15
N ILE A 122 22.57 11.74 8.25
CA ILE A 122 22.67 11.07 6.94
C ILE A 122 22.92 9.57 7.12
N SER A 123 23.89 9.17 7.96
CA SER A 123 24.16 7.75 8.21
C SER A 123 22.94 7.01 8.73
N CYS A 124 22.23 7.58 9.70
CA CYS A 124 21.00 7.00 10.22
C CYS A 124 19.88 6.95 9.16
N GLY A 125 19.74 7.98 8.34
CA GLY A 125 18.79 8.01 7.23
C GLY A 125 19.08 6.96 6.16
N VAL A 126 20.37 6.74 5.82
CA VAL A 126 20.80 5.69 4.86
C VAL A 126 20.47 4.30 5.41
N GLU A 127 20.71 4.05 6.69
CA GLU A 127 20.33 2.80 7.34
C GLU A 127 18.82 2.53 7.18
N ILE A 128 17.99 3.51 7.47
CA ILE A 128 16.53 3.42 7.31
C ILE A 128 16.12 3.17 5.84
N LEU A 129 16.74 3.90 4.90
CA LEU A 129 16.49 3.72 3.48
C LEU A 129 16.87 2.32 3.00
N SER A 130 18.00 1.76 3.46
CA SER A 130 18.51 0.46 3.01
C SER A 130 17.53 -0.68 3.29
N PHE A 131 16.81 -0.66 4.40
CA PHE A 131 15.81 -1.67 4.75
C PHE A 131 14.49 -1.52 3.98
N THR A 132 14.12 -0.30 3.67
CA THR A 132 12.76 -0.02 3.19
C THR A 132 12.69 0.11 1.67
N THR A 133 13.67 0.75 1.02
CA THR A 133 13.60 1.07 -0.42
C THR A 133 13.62 -0.15 -1.31
N VAL A 134 14.46 -1.15 -1.00
CA VAL A 134 14.55 -2.39 -1.79
C VAL A 134 13.27 -3.22 -1.69
N THR A 135 12.60 -3.19 -0.53
CA THR A 135 11.35 -3.92 -0.31
C THR A 135 10.10 -3.12 -0.69
N TYR A 136 10.26 -1.87 -1.17
CA TYR A 136 9.14 -0.97 -1.43
C TYR A 136 8.18 -1.45 -2.52
N PHE A 137 8.61 -2.34 -3.43
CA PHE A 137 7.74 -2.96 -4.41
C PHE A 137 6.61 -3.79 -3.76
N LEU A 138 6.84 -4.33 -2.56
CA LEU A 138 5.80 -5.02 -1.79
C LEU A 138 4.67 -4.05 -1.39
N CYS A 139 5.00 -2.80 -1.03
CA CYS A 139 4.01 -1.76 -0.77
C CYS A 139 3.12 -1.53 -2.01
N GLY A 140 3.73 -1.50 -3.20
CA GLY A 140 3.01 -1.37 -4.46
C GLY A 140 2.01 -2.50 -4.71
N ILE A 141 2.43 -3.75 -4.50
CA ILE A 141 1.55 -4.92 -4.63
C ILE A 141 0.40 -4.84 -3.61
N MET A 142 0.73 -4.50 -2.35
CA MET A 142 -0.22 -4.38 -1.25
C MET A 142 -1.32 -3.35 -1.54
N ASP A 143 -1.02 -2.25 -2.22
CA ASP A 143 -2.00 -1.21 -2.53
C ASP A 143 -2.79 -1.48 -3.80
N LEU A 144 -2.21 -2.17 -4.78
CA LEU A 144 -2.85 -2.48 -6.06
C LEU A 144 -4.01 -3.47 -5.93
N ILE A 145 -3.86 -4.53 -5.15
CA ILE A 145 -4.89 -5.56 -4.99
C ILE A 145 -6.18 -4.96 -4.42
N PRO A 146 -6.17 -4.18 -3.33
CA PRO A 146 -7.35 -3.44 -2.86
C PRO A 146 -7.87 -2.43 -3.89
N GLY A 147 -7.00 -1.79 -4.66
CA GLY A 147 -7.37 -0.89 -5.74
C GLY A 147 -8.27 -1.58 -6.78
N ALA A 148 -7.86 -2.76 -7.25
CA ALA A 148 -8.65 -3.58 -8.17
C ALA A 148 -9.99 -4.03 -7.53
N LEU A 149 -9.98 -4.46 -6.25
CA LEU A 149 -11.21 -4.86 -5.54
C LEU A 149 -12.18 -3.69 -5.37
N ARG A 150 -11.68 -2.49 -5.09
CA ARG A 150 -12.49 -1.25 -5.06
C ARG A 150 -13.09 -0.94 -6.43
N GLY A 151 -12.31 -1.11 -7.50
CA GLY A 151 -12.77 -0.96 -8.88
C GLY A 151 -13.92 -1.94 -9.24
N MET A 152 -13.98 -3.11 -8.58
CA MET A 152 -15.09 -4.07 -8.68
C MET A 152 -16.26 -3.77 -7.72
N GLY A 153 -16.27 -2.62 -7.03
CA GLY A 153 -17.29 -2.25 -6.07
C GLY A 153 -17.18 -2.93 -4.69
N ARG A 154 -16.13 -3.68 -4.45
CA ARG A 154 -15.89 -4.42 -3.18
C ARG A 154 -14.84 -3.70 -2.35
N SER A 155 -15.23 -2.66 -1.60
CA SER A 155 -14.30 -1.80 -0.84
C SER A 155 -14.16 -2.15 0.64
N ALA A 156 -15.16 -2.82 1.26
CA ALA A 156 -15.18 -3.08 2.69
C ALA A 156 -14.15 -4.13 3.13
N VAL A 157 -14.14 -5.27 2.47
CA VAL A 157 -13.25 -6.38 2.84
C VAL A 157 -11.78 -6.03 2.68
N PRO A 158 -11.30 -5.47 1.54
CA PRO A 158 -9.91 -5.08 1.42
C PRO A 158 -9.49 -3.99 2.42
N MET A 159 -10.38 -3.07 2.79
CA MET A 159 -10.12 -2.09 3.84
C MET A 159 -9.82 -2.77 5.18
N ILE A 160 -10.68 -3.70 5.62
CA ILE A 160 -10.52 -4.43 6.89
C ILE A 160 -9.22 -5.24 6.89
N LEU A 161 -8.94 -5.95 5.79
CA LEU A 161 -7.72 -6.75 5.64
C LEU A 161 -6.46 -5.88 5.67
N SER A 162 -6.48 -4.71 5.03
CA SER A 162 -5.35 -3.77 5.10
C SER A 162 -5.13 -3.25 6.52
N ILE A 163 -6.19 -2.93 7.26
CA ILE A 163 -6.09 -2.48 8.65
C ILE A 163 -5.52 -3.59 9.52
N ILE A 164 -6.08 -4.79 9.48
CA ILE A 164 -5.60 -5.92 10.28
C ILE A 164 -4.16 -6.28 9.92
N GLY A 165 -3.86 -6.42 8.62
CA GLY A 165 -2.55 -6.83 8.15
C GLY A 165 -1.47 -5.79 8.42
N THR A 166 -1.71 -4.52 8.09
CA THR A 166 -0.69 -3.48 8.25
C THR A 166 -0.63 -2.99 9.69
N VAL A 167 -1.75 -2.51 10.23
CA VAL A 167 -1.79 -1.87 11.55
C VAL A 167 -1.70 -2.91 12.66
N GLY A 168 -2.46 -4.00 12.57
CA GLY A 168 -2.42 -5.08 13.55
C GLY A 168 -1.02 -5.68 13.70
N THR A 169 -0.36 -6.00 12.59
CA THR A 169 1.02 -6.52 12.61
C THR A 169 1.99 -5.54 13.23
N ARG A 170 1.92 -4.24 12.88
CA ARG A 170 2.82 -3.22 13.45
C ARG A 170 2.60 -2.99 14.94
N ILE A 171 1.35 -3.01 15.41
CA ILE A 171 1.04 -2.92 16.84
C ILE A 171 1.65 -4.10 17.59
N VAL A 172 1.42 -5.34 17.12
CA VAL A 172 2.03 -6.54 17.71
C VAL A 172 3.56 -6.43 17.69
N TRP A 173 4.14 -5.96 16.59
CA TRP A 173 5.58 -5.79 16.45
C TRP A 173 6.16 -4.81 17.47
N ILE A 174 5.55 -3.62 17.61
CA ILE A 174 6.02 -2.56 18.51
C ILE A 174 5.88 -2.97 19.97
N PHE A 175 4.81 -3.67 20.37
CA PHE A 175 4.58 -4.00 21.77
C PHE A 175 5.20 -5.33 22.21
N TRP A 176 5.42 -6.30 21.30
CA TRP A 176 5.86 -7.65 21.67
C TRP A 176 7.23 -8.03 21.10
N ILE A 177 7.64 -7.51 19.97
CA ILE A 177 8.93 -7.87 19.36
C ILE A 177 9.99 -6.80 19.65
N PHE A 178 9.66 -5.55 19.38
CA PHE A 178 10.59 -4.43 19.54
C PHE A 178 11.13 -4.24 20.98
N PRO A 179 10.39 -4.48 22.09
CA PRO A 179 10.94 -4.35 23.44
C PRO A 179 12.10 -5.28 23.76
N TYR A 180 12.14 -6.47 23.12
CA TYR A 180 13.20 -7.46 23.33
C TYR A 180 14.47 -7.15 22.52
N HIS A 181 14.33 -6.46 21.40
CA HIS A 181 15.43 -6.12 20.48
C HIS A 181 15.31 -4.68 20.02
N ARG A 182 15.73 -3.75 20.88
CA ARG A 182 15.67 -2.30 20.61
C ARG A 182 16.74 -1.87 19.62
N SER A 183 16.49 -2.04 18.33
CA SER A 183 17.32 -1.51 17.25
C SER A 183 16.44 -0.89 16.16
N LEU A 184 16.99 0.04 15.38
CA LEU A 184 16.30 0.65 14.24
C LEU A 184 15.97 -0.40 13.18
N ASP A 185 16.88 -1.33 12.91
CA ASP A 185 16.71 -2.42 11.95
C ASP A 185 15.46 -3.25 12.26
N ILE A 186 15.31 -3.69 13.51
CA ILE A 186 14.16 -4.47 13.97
C ILE A 186 12.88 -3.63 13.86
N LEU A 187 12.94 -2.34 14.17
CA LEU A 187 11.77 -1.47 14.06
C LEU A 187 11.31 -1.34 12.60
N PHE A 188 12.25 -1.11 11.66
CA PHE A 188 11.92 -0.94 10.24
C PHE A 188 11.62 -2.26 9.53
N LEU A 189 12.09 -3.40 10.04
CA LEU A 189 11.69 -4.73 9.54
C LEU A 189 10.18 -4.98 9.68
N SER A 190 9.49 -4.25 10.55
CA SER A 190 8.03 -4.29 10.66
C SER A 190 7.30 -3.91 9.36
N TYR A 191 7.92 -3.08 8.49
CA TYR A 191 7.32 -2.68 7.21
C TYR A 191 7.19 -3.85 6.25
N PRO A 192 8.28 -4.52 5.80
CA PRO A 192 8.16 -5.62 4.86
C PRO A 192 7.37 -6.80 5.42
N VAL A 193 7.48 -7.10 6.71
CA VAL A 193 6.69 -8.17 7.34
C VAL A 193 5.20 -7.85 7.28
N SER A 194 4.80 -6.63 7.65
CA SER A 194 3.39 -6.22 7.59
C SER A 194 2.85 -6.21 6.15
N TRP A 195 3.67 -5.80 5.17
CA TRP A 195 3.29 -5.82 3.76
C TRP A 195 3.08 -7.23 3.23
N ILE A 196 4.00 -8.16 3.52
CA ILE A 196 3.87 -9.57 3.10
C ILE A 196 2.61 -10.20 3.69
N LEU A 197 2.37 -10.04 5.00
CA LEU A 197 1.16 -10.59 5.64
C LEU A 197 -0.12 -10.01 5.04
N THR A 198 -0.13 -8.70 4.79
CA THR A 198 -1.27 -8.02 4.17
C THR A 198 -1.51 -8.52 2.75
N ILE A 199 -0.45 -8.67 1.94
CA ILE A 199 -0.53 -9.19 0.58
C ILE A 199 -1.12 -10.60 0.58
N LEU A 200 -0.65 -11.49 1.44
CA LEU A 200 -1.17 -12.87 1.53
C LEU A 200 -2.68 -12.89 1.79
N MET A 201 -3.15 -12.11 2.77
CA MET A 201 -4.58 -12.02 3.07
C MET A 201 -5.38 -11.42 1.90
N GLN A 202 -4.85 -10.39 1.24
CA GLN A 202 -5.50 -9.72 0.12
C GLN A 202 -5.55 -10.59 -1.13
N VAL A 203 -4.52 -11.38 -1.42
CA VAL A 203 -4.49 -12.33 -2.54
C VAL A 203 -5.58 -13.38 -2.35
N ILE A 204 -5.70 -13.97 -1.17
CA ILE A 204 -6.78 -14.92 -0.85
C ILE A 204 -8.15 -14.26 -1.08
N CYS A 205 -8.35 -13.07 -0.52
CA CYS A 205 -9.58 -12.30 -0.69
C CYS A 205 -9.87 -12.02 -2.18
N PHE A 206 -8.85 -11.62 -2.95
CA PHE A 206 -9.00 -11.32 -4.37
C PHE A 206 -9.53 -12.51 -5.15
N PHE A 207 -8.97 -13.72 -4.96
CA PHE A 207 -9.45 -14.92 -5.65
C PHE A 207 -10.90 -15.28 -5.29
N ILE A 208 -11.30 -15.11 -4.03
CA ILE A 208 -12.67 -15.34 -3.57
C ILE A 208 -13.63 -14.36 -4.24
N VAL A 209 -13.33 -13.07 -4.17
CA VAL A 209 -14.17 -12.00 -4.74
C VAL A 209 -14.23 -12.11 -6.26
N ARG A 210 -13.10 -12.35 -6.92
CA ARG A 210 -13.04 -12.54 -8.37
C ARG A 210 -13.96 -13.66 -8.84
N LYS A 211 -13.97 -14.79 -8.13
CA LYS A 211 -14.85 -15.93 -8.45
C LYS A 211 -16.33 -15.53 -8.33
N SER A 212 -16.70 -14.81 -7.28
CA SER A 212 -18.08 -14.31 -7.10
C SER A 212 -18.46 -13.32 -8.21
N VAL A 213 -17.61 -12.35 -8.50
CA VAL A 213 -17.85 -11.33 -9.55
C VAL A 213 -18.03 -11.97 -10.94
N HIS A 214 -17.22 -12.97 -11.27
CA HIS A 214 -17.36 -13.69 -12.55
C HIS A 214 -18.66 -14.47 -12.64
N ALA A 215 -19.14 -15.07 -11.55
CA ALA A 215 -20.43 -15.76 -11.47
C ALA A 215 -21.60 -14.78 -11.66
N ASP A 216 -21.61 -13.69 -10.91
CA ASP A 216 -22.63 -12.64 -10.96
C ASP A 216 -22.78 -12.07 -12.39
N MET A 217 -21.66 -11.76 -13.04
CA MET A 217 -21.65 -11.24 -14.42
C MET A 217 -22.12 -12.25 -15.45
N LYS A 218 -21.85 -13.54 -15.25
CA LYS A 218 -22.35 -14.58 -16.15
C LYS A 218 -23.88 -14.71 -16.06
N THR A 219 -24.44 -14.63 -14.87
CA THR A 219 -25.88 -14.66 -14.63
C THR A 219 -26.57 -13.47 -15.29
N LEU A 220 -26.06 -12.24 -15.08
CA LEU A 220 -26.61 -11.04 -15.70
C LEU A 220 -26.62 -11.09 -17.24
N ARG A 221 -25.59 -11.65 -17.85
CA ARG A 221 -25.53 -11.86 -19.31
C ARG A 221 -26.55 -12.88 -19.81
N MET A 222 -26.81 -13.93 -19.05
CA MET A 222 -27.81 -14.94 -19.42
C MET A 222 -29.22 -14.37 -19.34
N ASP A 223 -29.51 -13.53 -18.36
CA ASP A 223 -30.81 -12.90 -18.19
C ASP A 223 -31.06 -11.83 -19.27
N SER A 224 -30.04 -11.04 -19.63
CA SER A 224 -30.14 -10.06 -20.73
C SER A 224 -30.25 -10.68 -22.13
N ALA A 225 -29.86 -11.94 -22.29
CA ALA A 225 -30.02 -12.67 -23.56
C ALA A 225 -31.40 -13.36 -23.72
N LYS A 226 -32.21 -13.36 -22.64
CA LYS A 226 -33.56 -13.92 -22.65
C LYS A 226 -34.67 -12.87 -22.89
N LEU A 227 -34.30 -11.58 -22.85
CA LEU A 227 -35.15 -10.43 -23.16
C LEU A 227 -34.93 -9.98 -24.60
#